data_ff95e2bb68ea9fcc893356737557f084
#
_entry.id   ff95e2bb68ea9fcc893356737557f084
#
_cell.length_a   1.000
_cell.length_b   1.000
_cell.length_c   1.000
_cell.angle_alpha   90.00
_cell.angle_beta   90.00
_cell.angle_gamma   90.00
#
_symmetry.space_group_name_H-M   'P 1'
#
loop_
_entity.id
_entity.type
_entity.pdbx_description
1 polymer ?
#
loop_
_entity_poly.entity_id
_entity_poly.type
_entity_poly.pdbx_seq_one_letter_code
_entity_poly.pdbx_strand_id
1 'polypeptide(L)'
;DSKDSTFAIGLEEFAREVKRRSNGRLHIELLPGGLVDGKKLAEKELVEAVKAGNLDMALSTTSPLSNFNHVLDIFDLPLLFNDYQHVDAVLDGEVGEQLLDSLGDHNLQGLGYLEVGFRIFSSSIPLPDYESFKGKKLRVMQSVSLSRFVKSIGGDPVPAPVNKIYLMGKEGYIDGAGRTYPTYWDFHLYDVHRFISETRHAYSVKMILIKKSLYDQLAKDGLDEVLRESAQVASTLQRKKQREADQSVKKLAKEEGIKIF
;
A
#
# COMPACT_ATOMS: atom_id res chain seq x y z
N ASP A 1 -3.47 -3.23 -10.00
CA ASP A 1 -3.50 -1.78 -10.19
C ASP A 1 -3.70 -1.48 -11.68
N SER A 2 -4.38 -0.35 -12.01
CA SER A 2 -4.53 0.08 -13.41
C SER A 2 -3.18 0.45 -14.03
N LYS A 3 -3.11 0.46 -15.38
CA LYS A 3 -1.88 0.88 -16.08
C LYS A 3 -1.47 2.33 -15.79
N ASP A 4 -2.42 3.17 -15.39
CA ASP A 4 -2.20 4.60 -15.10
C ASP A 4 -2.01 4.86 -13.60
N SER A 5 -1.91 3.82 -12.78
CA SER A 5 -1.70 3.97 -11.34
C SER A 5 -0.27 4.44 -11.04
N THR A 6 -0.08 5.15 -9.94
CA THR A 6 1.25 5.55 -9.46
C THR A 6 2.17 4.35 -9.22
N PHE A 7 1.60 3.19 -8.90
CA PHE A 7 2.33 1.93 -8.77
C PHE A 7 2.86 1.42 -10.11
N ALA A 8 2.06 1.53 -11.19
CA ALA A 8 2.52 1.16 -12.53
C ALA A 8 3.71 2.04 -12.94
N ILE A 9 3.62 3.36 -12.74
CA ILE A 9 4.72 4.29 -12.99
C ILE A 9 5.99 3.88 -12.22
N GLY A 10 5.85 3.55 -10.94
CA GLY A 10 6.98 3.09 -10.11
C GLY A 10 7.59 1.77 -10.60
N LEU A 11 6.76 0.79 -10.97
CA LEU A 11 7.24 -0.50 -11.44
C LEU A 11 7.86 -0.42 -12.85
N GLU A 12 7.32 0.42 -13.73
CA GLU A 12 7.91 0.70 -15.05
C GLU A 12 9.30 1.35 -14.91
N GLU A 13 9.42 2.30 -13.98
CA GLU A 13 10.71 2.91 -13.65
C GLU A 13 11.69 1.88 -13.10
N PHE A 14 11.24 1.03 -12.17
CA PHE A 14 12.06 -0.06 -11.63
C PHE A 14 12.57 -0.98 -12.75
N ALA A 15 11.69 -1.46 -13.61
CA ALA A 15 12.05 -2.33 -14.73
C ALA A 15 13.06 -1.65 -15.70
N ARG A 16 12.85 -0.36 -15.98
CA ARG A 16 13.73 0.45 -16.82
C ARG A 16 15.14 0.59 -16.20
N GLU A 17 15.21 0.93 -14.92
CA GLU A 17 16.47 1.12 -14.20
C GLU A 17 17.24 -0.21 -14.05
N VAL A 18 16.56 -1.30 -13.75
CA VAL A 18 17.15 -2.65 -13.70
C VAL A 18 17.78 -3.00 -15.04
N LYS A 19 17.06 -2.83 -16.16
CA LYS A 19 17.58 -3.10 -17.49
C LYS A 19 18.81 -2.24 -17.81
N ARG A 20 18.73 -0.94 -17.52
CA ARG A 20 19.80 0.03 -17.76
C ARG A 20 21.06 -0.29 -16.95
N ARG A 21 20.91 -0.48 -15.63
CA ARG A 21 22.04 -0.69 -14.69
C ARG A 21 22.67 -2.07 -14.85
N SER A 22 21.88 -3.08 -15.24
CA SER A 22 22.40 -4.42 -15.52
C SER A 22 23.06 -4.55 -16.90
N ASN A 23 23.13 -3.47 -17.70
CA ASN A 23 23.55 -3.51 -19.09
C ASN A 23 22.75 -4.55 -19.93
N GLY A 24 21.43 -4.65 -19.65
CA GLY A 24 20.52 -5.58 -20.34
C GLY A 24 20.62 -7.04 -19.88
N ARG A 25 21.44 -7.36 -18.87
CA ARG A 25 21.51 -8.74 -18.31
C ARG A 25 20.23 -9.17 -17.60
N LEU A 26 19.48 -8.21 -17.02
CA LEU A 26 18.18 -8.43 -16.40
C LEU A 26 17.09 -7.71 -17.20
N HIS A 27 15.98 -8.39 -17.34
CA HIS A 27 14.75 -7.85 -17.92
C HIS A 27 13.58 -8.22 -17.02
N ILE A 28 12.77 -7.24 -16.66
CA ILE A 28 11.57 -7.43 -15.83
C ILE A 28 10.35 -7.29 -16.73
N GLU A 29 9.56 -8.35 -16.82
CA GLU A 29 8.25 -8.32 -17.45
C GLU A 29 7.20 -7.98 -16.40
N LEU A 30 6.42 -6.94 -16.65
CA LEU A 30 5.34 -6.51 -15.76
C LEU A 30 4.04 -7.21 -16.14
N LEU A 31 3.37 -7.80 -15.14
CA LEU A 31 2.07 -8.44 -15.28
C LEU A 31 0.98 -7.53 -14.66
N PRO A 32 0.37 -6.61 -15.45
CA PRO A 32 -0.58 -5.65 -14.92
C PRO A 32 -1.81 -6.31 -14.29
N GLY A 33 -2.30 -5.73 -13.19
CA GLY A 33 -3.52 -6.19 -12.52
C GLY A 33 -3.40 -7.51 -11.77
N GLY A 34 -2.18 -8.09 -11.68
CA GLY A 34 -1.97 -9.40 -11.04
C GLY A 34 -2.51 -10.55 -11.88
N LEU A 35 -2.51 -10.40 -13.21
CA LEU A 35 -2.91 -11.44 -14.14
C LEU A 35 -1.72 -12.39 -14.39
N VAL A 36 -1.84 -13.62 -13.90
CA VAL A 36 -0.87 -14.71 -14.10
C VAL A 36 -1.59 -15.84 -14.82
N ASP A 37 -1.11 -16.23 -15.98
CA ASP A 37 -1.71 -17.27 -16.83
C ASP A 37 -3.24 -17.09 -17.04
N GLY A 38 -3.67 -15.84 -17.21
CA GLY A 38 -5.08 -15.47 -17.42
C GLY A 38 -5.94 -15.46 -16.17
N LYS A 39 -5.40 -15.82 -14.99
CA LYS A 39 -6.08 -15.76 -13.70
C LYS A 39 -5.64 -14.53 -12.91
N LYS A 40 -6.59 -13.75 -12.40
CA LYS A 40 -6.31 -12.66 -11.46
C LYS A 40 -6.04 -13.22 -10.07
N LEU A 41 -4.83 -13.01 -9.57
CA LEU A 41 -4.42 -13.40 -8.23
C LEU A 41 -4.59 -12.24 -7.24
N ALA A 42 -5.00 -12.56 -6.02
CA ALA A 42 -4.96 -11.62 -4.90
C ALA A 42 -3.52 -11.44 -4.38
N GLU A 43 -3.23 -10.34 -3.66
CA GLU A 43 -1.87 -10.05 -3.17
C GLU A 43 -1.26 -11.22 -2.38
N LYS A 44 -2.04 -11.89 -1.53
CA LYS A 44 -1.57 -13.08 -0.80
C LYS A 44 -1.18 -14.22 -1.74
N GLU A 45 -1.97 -14.48 -2.78
CA GLU A 45 -1.68 -15.52 -3.78
C GLU A 45 -0.43 -15.18 -4.60
N LEU A 46 -0.22 -13.89 -4.93
CA LEU A 46 1.00 -13.41 -5.60
C LEU A 46 2.25 -13.67 -4.73
N VAL A 47 2.19 -13.34 -3.44
CA VAL A 47 3.30 -13.60 -2.50
C VAL A 47 3.60 -15.09 -2.40
N GLU A 48 2.59 -15.96 -2.28
CA GLU A 48 2.78 -17.41 -2.25
C GLU A 48 3.36 -17.93 -3.57
N ALA A 49 2.96 -17.36 -4.72
CA ALA A 49 3.53 -17.72 -6.02
C ALA A 49 5.03 -17.38 -6.12
N VAL A 50 5.47 -16.24 -5.56
CA VAL A 50 6.89 -15.88 -5.48
C VAL A 50 7.64 -16.85 -4.56
N LYS A 51 7.11 -17.16 -3.38
CA LYS A 51 7.72 -18.14 -2.46
C LYS A 51 7.91 -19.51 -3.11
N ALA A 52 6.89 -19.96 -3.85
CA ALA A 52 6.92 -21.23 -4.57
C ALA A 52 7.84 -21.20 -5.82
N GLY A 53 8.18 -20.03 -6.33
CA GLY A 53 8.98 -19.84 -7.54
C GLY A 53 8.19 -19.93 -8.84
N ASN A 54 6.87 -19.77 -8.78
CA ASN A 54 6.01 -19.63 -9.95
C ASN A 54 6.05 -18.20 -10.52
N LEU A 55 6.47 -17.24 -9.70
CA LEU A 55 6.79 -15.86 -10.05
C LEU A 55 8.16 -15.53 -9.44
N ASP A 56 8.92 -14.67 -10.11
CA ASP A 56 10.19 -14.18 -9.60
C ASP A 56 9.99 -13.06 -8.59
N MET A 57 9.00 -12.19 -8.86
CA MET A 57 8.75 -10.96 -8.10
C MET A 57 7.26 -10.68 -7.94
N ALA A 58 6.91 -9.92 -6.91
CA ALA A 58 5.57 -9.38 -6.71
C ALA A 58 5.60 -8.02 -6.01
N LEU A 59 4.49 -7.29 -6.12
CA LEU A 59 4.20 -6.11 -5.32
C LEU A 59 3.07 -6.45 -4.35
N SER A 60 3.29 -6.27 -3.06
CA SER A 60 2.28 -6.54 -2.02
C SER A 60 2.26 -5.44 -0.96
N THR A 61 1.07 -5.11 -0.45
CA THR A 61 0.96 -4.32 0.79
C THR A 61 1.57 -5.08 1.96
N THR A 62 1.97 -4.35 3.01
CA THR A 62 2.58 -4.95 4.20
C THR A 62 1.61 -5.80 5.02
N SER A 63 0.30 -5.48 5.00
CA SER A 63 -0.68 -6.24 5.80
C SER A 63 -0.80 -7.74 5.42
N PRO A 64 -0.81 -8.18 4.13
CA PRO A 64 -0.67 -9.59 3.81
C PRO A 64 0.68 -10.19 4.22
N LEU A 65 1.75 -9.39 4.19
CA LEU A 65 3.10 -9.84 4.55
C LEU A 65 3.26 -10.07 6.04
N SER A 66 2.50 -9.37 6.88
CA SER A 66 2.52 -9.56 8.33
C SER A 66 2.07 -10.95 8.77
N ASN A 67 1.34 -11.69 7.92
CA ASN A 67 1.03 -13.10 8.17
C ASN A 67 2.28 -14.01 8.12
N PHE A 68 3.35 -13.57 7.47
CA PHE A 68 4.64 -14.26 7.43
C PHE A 68 5.56 -13.72 8.52
N ASN A 69 5.63 -12.40 8.68
CA ASN A 69 6.45 -11.76 9.70
C ASN A 69 5.69 -10.61 10.37
N HIS A 70 5.31 -10.81 11.64
CA HIS A 70 4.56 -9.82 12.43
C HIS A 70 5.29 -8.50 12.66
N VAL A 71 6.60 -8.42 12.44
CA VAL A 71 7.33 -7.14 12.48
C VAL A 71 6.73 -6.13 11.49
N LEU A 72 6.17 -6.61 10.37
CA LEU A 72 5.54 -5.76 9.36
C LEU A 72 4.18 -5.16 9.78
N ASP A 73 3.59 -5.62 10.91
CA ASP A 73 2.43 -4.98 11.53
C ASP A 73 2.73 -3.54 11.99
N ILE A 74 4.01 -3.16 12.08
CA ILE A 74 4.43 -1.79 12.43
C ILE A 74 3.78 -0.74 11.51
N PHE A 75 3.59 -1.04 10.23
CA PHE A 75 2.96 -0.12 9.28
C PHE A 75 1.45 0.07 9.51
N ASP A 76 0.81 -0.86 10.23
CA ASP A 76 -0.60 -0.75 10.61
C ASP A 76 -0.79 -0.12 12.01
N LEU A 77 0.32 0.23 12.71
CA LEU A 77 0.22 0.93 13.98
C LEU A 77 -0.33 2.35 13.75
N PRO A 78 -1.35 2.74 14.54
CA PRO A 78 -1.94 4.06 14.37
C PRO A 78 -0.99 5.16 14.84
N LEU A 79 -1.01 6.29 14.11
CA LEU A 79 -0.30 7.52 14.42
C LEU A 79 1.23 7.37 14.58
N LEU A 80 1.82 6.33 13.99
CA LEU A 80 3.27 6.08 14.03
C LEU A 80 4.06 7.16 13.32
N PHE A 81 3.59 7.62 12.14
CA PHE A 81 4.28 8.60 11.33
C PHE A 81 3.66 9.99 11.47
N ASN A 82 4.48 11.00 11.73
CA ASN A 82 4.03 12.39 11.88
C ASN A 82 3.73 13.04 10.53
N ASP A 83 4.62 12.85 9.55
CA ASP A 83 4.57 13.47 8.24
C ASP A 83 5.37 12.66 7.19
N TYR A 84 5.39 13.14 5.96
CA TYR A 84 6.14 12.50 4.89
C TYR A 84 7.66 12.53 5.09
N GLN A 85 8.19 13.53 5.78
CA GLN A 85 9.62 13.62 6.05
C GLN A 85 10.06 12.55 7.04
N HIS A 86 9.24 12.32 8.09
CA HIS A 86 9.45 11.21 9.03
C HIS A 86 9.34 9.85 8.30
N VAL A 87 8.34 9.68 7.43
CA VAL A 87 8.21 8.47 6.59
C VAL A 87 9.47 8.21 5.77
N ASP A 88 9.94 9.23 5.03
CA ASP A 88 11.10 9.09 4.16
C ASP A 88 12.36 8.73 4.98
N ALA A 89 12.58 9.37 6.12
CA ALA A 89 13.70 9.08 7.00
C ALA A 89 13.69 7.63 7.54
N VAL A 90 12.51 7.07 7.83
CA VAL A 90 12.38 5.70 8.32
C VAL A 90 12.54 4.68 7.19
N LEU A 91 11.83 4.89 6.05
CA LEU A 91 11.82 3.91 4.96
C LEU A 91 13.14 3.86 4.18
N ASP A 92 13.85 4.99 4.07
CA ASP A 92 15.13 5.10 3.36
C ASP A 92 16.33 4.93 4.31
N GLY A 93 16.08 4.72 5.60
CA GLY A 93 17.09 4.51 6.64
C GLY A 93 17.23 3.04 7.05
N GLU A 94 18.06 2.83 8.08
CA GLU A 94 18.42 1.50 8.60
C GLU A 94 17.19 0.67 9.01
N VAL A 95 16.16 1.29 9.60
CA VAL A 95 14.93 0.59 10.00
C VAL A 95 14.20 0.05 8.78
N GLY A 96 14.10 0.85 7.72
CA GLY A 96 13.50 0.44 6.45
C GLY A 96 14.24 -0.74 5.82
N GLU A 97 15.57 -0.71 5.81
CA GLU A 97 16.40 -1.82 5.32
C GLU A 97 16.20 -3.10 6.14
N GLN A 98 16.21 -3.00 7.47
CA GLN A 98 15.96 -4.15 8.35
C GLN A 98 14.58 -4.78 8.10
N LEU A 99 13.55 -3.96 7.83
CA LEU A 99 12.21 -4.44 7.51
C LEU A 99 12.15 -5.13 6.13
N LEU A 100 12.91 -4.65 5.13
CA LEU A 100 13.03 -5.30 3.82
C LEU A 100 13.70 -6.68 3.94
N ASP A 101 14.70 -6.80 4.81
CA ASP A 101 15.45 -8.03 5.02
C ASP A 101 14.69 -9.04 5.92
N SER A 102 13.71 -8.57 6.69
CA SER A 102 13.01 -9.38 7.70
C SER A 102 12.21 -10.56 7.17
N LEU A 103 12.02 -10.65 5.85
CA LEU A 103 11.28 -11.73 5.18
C LEU A 103 12.17 -12.90 4.73
N GLY A 104 13.50 -12.84 4.98
CA GLY A 104 14.47 -13.82 4.50
C GLY A 104 14.15 -15.26 4.87
N ASP A 105 13.71 -15.52 6.11
CA ASP A 105 13.34 -16.85 6.60
C ASP A 105 12.10 -17.44 5.89
N HIS A 106 11.36 -16.61 5.16
CA HIS A 106 10.17 -16.98 4.39
C HIS A 106 10.43 -17.11 2.88
N ASN A 107 11.71 -17.21 2.47
CA ASN A 107 12.16 -17.26 1.07
C ASN A 107 11.74 -16.03 0.26
N LEU A 108 11.67 -14.87 0.91
CA LEU A 108 11.35 -13.58 0.31
C LEU A 108 12.43 -12.55 0.65
N GLN A 109 12.70 -11.61 -0.26
CA GLN A 109 13.54 -10.44 -0.04
C GLN A 109 12.79 -9.20 -0.48
N GLY A 110 12.70 -8.20 0.40
CA GLY A 110 12.23 -6.87 0.04
C GLY A 110 13.32 -6.08 -0.69
N LEU A 111 12.95 -5.33 -1.72
CA LEU A 111 13.87 -4.50 -2.50
C LEU A 111 13.66 -3.01 -2.27
N GLY A 112 12.44 -2.58 -1.95
CA GLY A 112 12.07 -1.20 -1.74
C GLY A 112 10.59 -1.02 -1.49
N TYR A 113 10.19 0.22 -1.21
CA TYR A 113 8.83 0.59 -0.83
C TYR A 113 8.18 1.49 -1.86
N LEU A 114 6.94 1.17 -2.26
CA LEU A 114 6.06 2.08 -2.98
C LEU A 114 4.98 2.61 -2.03
N GLU A 115 4.76 3.92 -2.05
CA GLU A 115 3.84 4.61 -1.15
C GLU A 115 2.38 4.35 -1.54
N VAL A 116 1.56 3.90 -0.59
CA VAL A 116 0.09 3.96 -0.68
C VAL A 116 -0.39 5.28 -0.08
N GLY A 117 0.24 5.73 0.99
CA GLY A 117 0.05 7.04 1.61
C GLY A 117 -0.64 7.00 2.97
N PHE A 118 -0.89 8.20 3.51
CA PHE A 118 -1.63 8.38 4.75
C PHE A 118 -3.11 8.01 4.59
N ARG A 119 -3.60 7.26 5.57
CA ARG A 119 -5.00 6.85 5.62
C ARG A 119 -5.85 7.90 6.31
N ILE A 120 -6.98 8.17 5.69
CA ILE A 120 -8.07 9.04 6.16
C ILE A 120 -9.33 8.20 6.33
N PHE A 121 -10.37 8.71 6.98
CA PHE A 121 -11.70 8.13 6.92
C PHE A 121 -12.57 8.91 5.94
N SER A 122 -13.26 8.19 5.04
CA SER A 122 -14.39 8.72 4.29
C SER A 122 -15.70 8.14 4.85
N SER A 123 -16.78 8.90 4.84
CA SER A 123 -18.03 8.52 5.50
C SER A 123 -19.28 9.09 4.81
N SER A 124 -20.42 8.43 5.01
CA SER A 124 -21.75 8.89 4.57
C SER A 124 -22.32 9.97 5.51
N ILE A 125 -21.79 10.10 6.70
CA ILE A 125 -22.18 11.04 7.76
C ILE A 125 -21.00 11.89 8.18
N PRO A 126 -21.19 13.12 8.74
CA PRO A 126 -20.10 13.94 9.23
C PRO A 126 -19.39 13.30 10.43
N LEU A 127 -18.06 13.21 10.37
CA LEU A 127 -17.21 12.74 11.46
C LEU A 127 -16.08 13.77 11.73
N PRO A 128 -16.41 14.94 12.31
CA PRO A 128 -15.46 16.05 12.46
C PRO A 128 -14.43 15.85 13.57
N ASP A 129 -14.69 15.00 14.55
CA ASP A 129 -13.87 14.75 15.72
C ASP A 129 -13.95 13.30 16.19
N TYR A 130 -13.14 12.91 17.16
CA TYR A 130 -13.10 11.52 17.67
C TYR A 130 -14.39 11.09 18.35
N GLU A 131 -15.14 12.01 18.97
CA GLU A 131 -16.42 11.69 19.61
C GLU A 131 -17.47 11.24 18.60
N SER A 132 -17.43 11.80 17.37
CA SER A 132 -18.37 11.49 16.31
C SER A 132 -18.20 10.05 15.74
N PHE A 133 -17.06 9.41 16.01
CA PHE A 133 -16.80 8.02 15.60
C PHE A 133 -17.48 6.98 16.49
N LYS A 134 -17.96 7.36 17.70
CA LYS A 134 -18.57 6.42 18.65
C LYS A 134 -19.78 5.71 18.05
N GLY A 135 -19.77 4.37 18.13
CA GLY A 135 -20.83 3.49 17.63
C GLY A 135 -20.96 3.47 16.10
N LYS A 136 -20.00 4.04 15.35
CA LYS A 136 -20.03 4.03 13.89
C LYS A 136 -19.36 2.79 13.34
N LYS A 137 -19.98 2.16 12.36
CA LYS A 137 -19.44 1.00 11.63
C LYS A 137 -18.41 1.48 10.63
N LEU A 138 -17.14 1.27 10.94
CA LEU A 138 -16.03 1.76 10.13
C LEU A 138 -15.29 0.59 9.48
N ARG A 139 -15.31 0.54 8.16
CA ARG A 139 -14.52 -0.46 7.45
C ARG A 139 -13.04 -0.19 7.64
N VAL A 140 -12.32 -1.24 8.01
CA VAL A 140 -10.85 -1.29 8.06
C VAL A 140 -10.31 -2.38 7.14
N MET A 141 -9.00 -2.35 6.85
CA MET A 141 -8.32 -3.50 6.26
C MET A 141 -8.39 -4.69 7.24
N GLN A 142 -8.11 -5.89 6.75
CA GLN A 142 -8.05 -7.08 7.58
C GLN A 142 -6.77 -7.07 8.46
N SER A 143 -6.72 -6.09 9.36
CA SER A 143 -5.63 -5.80 10.28
C SER A 143 -6.17 -5.75 11.71
N VAL A 144 -5.49 -6.44 12.61
CA VAL A 144 -5.80 -6.44 14.04
C VAL A 144 -5.54 -5.06 14.64
N SER A 145 -4.42 -4.43 14.27
CA SER A 145 -4.02 -3.11 14.77
C SER A 145 -5.03 -2.02 14.38
N LEU A 146 -5.46 -1.97 13.12
CA LEU A 146 -6.47 -1.01 12.65
C LEU A 146 -7.85 -1.27 13.28
N SER A 147 -8.21 -2.55 13.50
CA SER A 147 -9.45 -2.89 14.20
C SER A 147 -9.42 -2.42 15.68
N ARG A 148 -8.29 -2.61 16.36
CA ARG A 148 -8.09 -2.11 17.73
C ARG A 148 -8.12 -0.59 17.79
N PHE A 149 -7.52 0.09 16.83
CA PHE A 149 -7.57 1.55 16.75
C PHE A 149 -9.02 2.05 16.63
N VAL A 150 -9.80 1.50 15.70
CA VAL A 150 -11.22 1.90 15.57
C VAL A 150 -11.99 1.67 16.87
N LYS A 151 -11.75 0.53 17.55
CA LYS A 151 -12.37 0.28 18.88
C LYS A 151 -11.92 1.28 19.93
N SER A 152 -10.65 1.70 19.94
CA SER A 152 -10.13 2.65 20.94
C SER A 152 -10.75 4.04 20.83
N ILE A 153 -11.20 4.44 19.63
CA ILE A 153 -11.94 5.69 19.40
C ILE A 153 -13.47 5.50 19.50
N GLY A 154 -13.91 4.34 20.01
CA GLY A 154 -15.33 4.03 20.24
C GLY A 154 -16.12 3.58 19.01
N GLY A 155 -15.50 3.38 17.87
CA GLY A 155 -16.15 2.87 16.65
C GLY A 155 -16.23 1.34 16.61
N ASP A 156 -17.07 0.84 15.71
CA ASP A 156 -17.24 -0.59 15.41
C ASP A 156 -16.46 -0.96 14.15
N PRO A 157 -15.31 -1.65 14.26
CA PRO A 157 -14.52 -2.03 13.08
C PRO A 157 -15.20 -3.14 12.28
N VAL A 158 -15.23 -2.96 10.96
CA VAL A 158 -15.73 -3.93 9.99
C VAL A 158 -14.59 -4.33 9.04
N PRO A 159 -13.81 -5.37 9.33
CA PRO A 159 -12.74 -5.83 8.44
C PRO A 159 -13.31 -6.33 7.11
N ALA A 160 -12.89 -5.72 6.01
CA ALA A 160 -13.36 -6.13 4.68
C ALA A 160 -12.33 -5.78 3.58
N PRO A 161 -12.27 -6.56 2.47
CA PRO A 161 -11.43 -6.23 1.33
C PRO A 161 -11.90 -4.95 0.62
N VAL A 162 -10.97 -4.28 -0.08
CA VAL A 162 -11.20 -2.96 -0.69
C VAL A 162 -12.34 -2.94 -1.70
N ASN A 163 -12.49 -3.99 -2.51
CA ASN A 163 -13.50 -4.09 -3.55
C ASN A 163 -14.96 -4.24 -3.05
N LYS A 164 -15.15 -4.44 -1.74
CA LYS A 164 -16.48 -4.53 -1.12
C LYS A 164 -17.01 -3.19 -0.61
N ILE A 165 -16.13 -2.19 -0.46
CA ILE A 165 -16.47 -0.98 0.31
C ILE A 165 -17.58 -0.16 -0.34
N TYR A 166 -17.52 0.05 -1.66
CA TYR A 166 -18.56 0.81 -2.38
C TYR A 166 -19.96 0.21 -2.11
N LEU A 167 -20.08 -1.10 -2.30
CA LEU A 167 -21.37 -1.78 -2.09
C LEU A 167 -21.81 -1.72 -0.62
N MET A 168 -20.89 -1.97 0.32
CA MET A 168 -21.18 -1.89 1.76
C MET A 168 -21.64 -0.48 2.18
N GLY A 169 -21.00 0.57 1.63
CA GLY A 169 -21.42 1.96 1.88
C GLY A 169 -22.78 2.27 1.26
N LYS A 170 -23.01 1.83 0.02
CA LYS A 170 -24.28 2.03 -0.71
C LYS A 170 -25.46 1.36 -0.02
N GLU A 171 -25.25 0.19 0.56
CA GLU A 171 -26.27 -0.59 1.26
C GLU A 171 -26.39 -0.22 2.76
N GLY A 172 -25.57 0.72 3.25
CA GLY A 172 -25.61 1.17 4.65
C GLY A 172 -25.05 0.16 5.66
N TYR A 173 -24.29 -0.83 5.22
CA TYR A 173 -23.62 -1.78 6.13
C TYR A 173 -22.46 -1.14 6.91
N ILE A 174 -21.91 -0.04 6.38
CA ILE A 174 -20.86 0.75 7.02
C ILE A 174 -21.21 2.24 6.94
N ASP A 175 -20.82 3.00 7.97
CA ASP A 175 -20.95 4.46 8.01
C ASP A 175 -19.76 5.16 7.37
N GLY A 176 -18.61 4.50 7.36
CA GLY A 176 -17.38 5.03 6.77
C GLY A 176 -16.30 3.97 6.56
N ALA A 177 -15.19 4.39 5.97
CA ALA A 177 -14.10 3.48 5.65
C ALA A 177 -12.72 4.18 5.67
N GLY A 178 -11.74 3.52 6.30
CA GLY A 178 -10.33 3.93 6.29
C GLY A 178 -9.68 3.67 4.92
N ARG A 179 -9.02 4.70 4.32
CA ARG A 179 -8.35 4.64 3.02
C ARG A 179 -7.48 5.86 2.73
N THR A 180 -6.83 5.89 1.56
CA THR A 180 -6.10 7.06 1.05
C THR A 180 -6.96 7.84 0.06
N TYR A 181 -6.60 9.07 -0.25
CA TYR A 181 -7.31 9.92 -1.21
C TYR A 181 -7.42 9.29 -2.61
N PRO A 182 -6.36 8.76 -3.24
CA PRO A 182 -6.50 8.11 -4.54
C PRO A 182 -7.44 6.91 -4.50
N THR A 183 -7.33 6.05 -3.48
CA THR A 183 -8.24 4.91 -3.33
C THR A 183 -9.69 5.34 -3.13
N TYR A 184 -9.94 6.45 -2.44
CA TYR A 184 -11.29 7.02 -2.31
C TYR A 184 -11.86 7.42 -3.67
N TRP A 185 -11.04 8.00 -4.54
CA TRP A 185 -11.45 8.44 -5.87
C TRP A 185 -11.60 7.29 -6.86
N ASP A 186 -10.61 6.42 -6.94
CA ASP A 186 -10.55 5.29 -7.89
C ASP A 186 -11.70 4.29 -7.71
N PHE A 187 -12.18 4.14 -6.47
CA PHE A 187 -13.32 3.26 -6.15
C PHE A 187 -14.66 4.00 -6.11
N HIS A 188 -14.75 5.22 -6.66
CA HIS A 188 -15.97 6.04 -6.76
C HIS A 188 -16.70 6.22 -5.42
N LEU A 189 -15.97 6.29 -4.32
CA LEU A 189 -16.61 6.36 -3.01
C LEU A 189 -17.21 7.74 -2.72
N TYR A 190 -16.85 8.74 -3.49
CA TYR A 190 -17.49 10.06 -3.45
C TYR A 190 -19.01 10.01 -3.74
N ASP A 191 -19.50 8.94 -4.39
CA ASP A 191 -20.94 8.73 -4.60
C ASP A 191 -21.70 8.38 -3.31
N VAL A 192 -21.02 7.68 -2.39
CA VAL A 192 -21.62 7.12 -1.17
C VAL A 192 -21.09 7.75 0.12
N HIS A 193 -19.90 8.30 0.09
CA HIS A 193 -19.22 8.97 1.22
C HIS A 193 -18.94 10.42 0.87
N ARG A 194 -19.78 11.35 1.35
CA ARG A 194 -19.68 12.78 1.08
C ARG A 194 -18.85 13.57 2.10
N PHE A 195 -18.26 12.87 3.08
CA PHE A 195 -17.46 13.46 4.15
C PHE A 195 -16.09 12.76 4.23
N ILE A 196 -15.05 13.53 4.53
CA ILE A 196 -13.68 13.04 4.77
C ILE A 196 -13.19 13.61 6.09
N SER A 197 -12.67 12.75 6.96
CA SER A 197 -11.93 13.12 8.17
C SER A 197 -10.45 12.87 7.93
N GLU A 198 -9.63 13.93 7.90
CA GLU A 198 -8.18 13.85 7.68
C GLU A 198 -7.42 13.36 8.91
N THR A 199 -7.79 12.21 9.41
CA THR A 199 -7.21 11.63 10.63
C THR A 199 -5.75 11.25 10.50
N ARG A 200 -5.26 10.97 9.28
CA ARG A 200 -3.90 10.45 9.01
C ARG A 200 -3.50 9.32 9.95
N HIS A 201 -4.49 8.48 10.31
CA HIS A 201 -4.40 7.53 11.41
C HIS A 201 -3.44 6.36 11.16
N ALA A 202 -3.05 6.07 9.93
CA ALA A 202 -2.03 5.09 9.59
C ALA A 202 -1.35 5.46 8.29
N TYR A 203 -0.20 4.86 8.02
CA TYR A 203 0.54 5.00 6.78
C TYR A 203 0.72 3.63 6.14
N SER A 204 0.43 3.52 4.87
CA SER A 204 0.50 2.24 4.17
C SER A 204 1.52 2.28 3.04
N VAL A 205 2.22 1.17 2.87
CA VAL A 205 3.20 0.94 1.80
C VAL A 205 2.98 -0.41 1.14
N LYS A 206 3.48 -0.54 -0.08
CA LYS A 206 3.70 -1.82 -0.75
C LYS A 206 5.20 -2.09 -0.82
N MET A 207 5.58 -3.35 -0.68
CA MET A 207 6.95 -3.80 -0.88
C MET A 207 7.11 -4.44 -2.26
N ILE A 208 8.18 -4.09 -2.95
CA ILE A 208 8.67 -4.84 -4.11
C ILE A 208 9.40 -6.06 -3.55
N LEU A 209 8.92 -7.24 -3.88
CA LEU A 209 9.41 -8.53 -3.37
C LEU A 209 10.06 -9.34 -4.48
N ILE A 210 11.15 -10.01 -4.15
CA ILE A 210 11.78 -11.03 -4.98
C ILE A 210 11.93 -12.33 -4.19
N LYS A 211 11.93 -13.48 -4.87
CA LYS A 211 12.27 -14.76 -4.25
C LYS A 211 13.69 -14.71 -3.71
N LYS A 212 13.86 -15.04 -2.41
CA LYS A 212 15.17 -14.93 -1.73
C LYS A 212 16.27 -15.74 -2.42
N SER A 213 15.99 -16.97 -2.81
CA SER A 213 16.98 -17.82 -3.48
C SER A 213 17.42 -17.27 -4.84
N LEU A 214 16.53 -16.59 -5.59
CA LEU A 214 16.89 -15.88 -6.82
C LEU A 214 17.75 -14.66 -6.52
N TYR A 215 17.37 -13.86 -5.51
CA TYR A 215 18.14 -12.72 -5.06
C TYR A 215 19.58 -13.11 -4.68
N ASP A 216 19.76 -14.19 -3.88
CA ASP A 216 21.07 -14.69 -3.47
C ASP A 216 21.89 -15.24 -4.64
N GLN A 217 21.22 -15.76 -5.67
CA GLN A 217 21.90 -16.17 -6.92
C GLN A 217 22.41 -14.93 -7.68
N LEU A 218 21.58 -13.91 -7.82
CA LEU A 218 21.95 -12.65 -8.50
C LEU A 218 23.03 -11.88 -7.76
N ALA A 219 23.09 -11.97 -6.43
CA ALA A 219 24.12 -11.36 -5.60
C ALA A 219 25.54 -11.89 -5.91
N LYS A 220 25.67 -13.14 -6.36
CA LYS A 220 26.96 -13.71 -6.78
C LYS A 220 27.59 -12.98 -7.97
N ASP A 221 26.75 -12.32 -8.77
CA ASP A 221 27.15 -11.54 -9.94
C ASP A 221 27.05 -10.02 -9.70
N GLY A 222 26.83 -9.59 -8.46
CA GLY A 222 26.69 -8.18 -8.06
C GLY A 222 25.41 -7.53 -8.60
N LEU A 223 24.37 -8.33 -8.89
CA LEU A 223 23.10 -7.84 -9.44
C LEU A 223 22.07 -7.51 -8.38
N ASP A 224 22.30 -7.90 -7.13
CA ASP A 224 21.48 -7.51 -5.98
C ASP A 224 21.55 -6.00 -5.70
N GLU A 225 22.74 -5.39 -5.79
CA GLU A 225 22.92 -3.95 -5.69
C GLU A 225 22.18 -3.21 -6.81
N VAL A 226 22.24 -3.74 -8.04
CA VAL A 226 21.45 -3.22 -9.18
C VAL A 226 19.96 -3.20 -8.86
N LEU A 227 19.41 -4.28 -8.28
CA LEU A 227 18.01 -4.36 -7.91
C LEU A 227 17.64 -3.34 -6.81
N ARG A 228 18.46 -3.24 -5.75
CA ARG A 228 18.22 -2.31 -4.63
C ARG A 228 18.29 -0.85 -5.07
N GLU A 229 19.33 -0.46 -5.81
CA GLU A 229 19.46 0.90 -6.35
C GLU A 229 18.31 1.26 -7.32
N SER A 230 17.91 0.32 -8.18
CA SER A 230 16.78 0.53 -9.08
C SER A 230 15.46 0.69 -8.32
N ALA A 231 15.25 -0.09 -7.26
CA ALA A 231 14.08 0.05 -6.38
C ALA A 231 14.06 1.40 -5.66
N GLN A 232 15.22 1.91 -5.22
CA GLN A 232 15.31 3.22 -4.57
C GLN A 232 14.92 4.36 -5.52
N VAL A 233 15.39 4.33 -6.79
CA VAL A 233 15.02 5.31 -7.81
C VAL A 233 13.51 5.26 -8.09
N ALA A 234 12.97 4.05 -8.27
CA ALA A 234 11.55 3.83 -8.50
C ALA A 234 10.69 4.29 -7.31
N SER A 235 11.12 4.00 -6.09
CA SER A 235 10.45 4.44 -4.86
C SER A 235 10.37 5.97 -4.77
N THR A 236 11.47 6.65 -5.04
CA THR A 236 11.53 8.12 -5.02
C THR A 236 10.57 8.74 -6.03
N LEU A 237 10.57 8.25 -7.27
CA LEU A 237 9.67 8.72 -8.32
C LEU A 237 8.21 8.45 -7.95
N GLN A 238 7.89 7.22 -7.52
CA GLN A 238 6.53 6.80 -7.20
C GLN A 238 5.98 7.59 -6.00
N ARG A 239 6.75 7.79 -4.92
CA ARG A 239 6.33 8.62 -3.77
C ARG A 239 5.97 10.03 -4.21
N LYS A 240 6.79 10.66 -5.06
CA LYS A 240 6.47 11.98 -5.61
C LYS A 240 5.14 11.96 -6.33
N LYS A 241 4.92 10.99 -7.22
CA LYS A 241 3.67 10.86 -7.99
C LYS A 241 2.46 10.56 -7.11
N GLN A 242 2.62 9.74 -6.08
CA GLN A 242 1.57 9.43 -5.11
C GLN A 242 1.13 10.67 -4.32
N ARG A 243 2.09 11.47 -3.84
CA ARG A 243 1.82 12.71 -3.11
C ARG A 243 1.18 13.78 -4.00
N GLU A 244 1.59 13.88 -5.28
CA GLU A 244 0.92 14.72 -6.28
C GLU A 244 -0.53 14.26 -6.50
N ALA A 245 -0.78 12.95 -6.60
CA ALA A 245 -2.12 12.38 -6.74
C ALA A 245 -2.99 12.64 -5.49
N ASP A 246 -2.48 12.47 -4.28
CA ASP A 246 -3.17 12.79 -3.03
C ASP A 246 -3.67 14.25 -3.02
N GLN A 247 -2.79 15.21 -3.37
CA GLN A 247 -3.16 16.62 -3.42
C GLN A 247 -4.19 16.92 -4.51
N SER A 248 -4.04 16.29 -5.67
CA SER A 248 -4.98 16.46 -6.79
C SER A 248 -6.37 15.93 -6.43
N VAL A 249 -6.46 14.75 -5.84
CA VAL A 249 -7.73 14.17 -5.40
C VAL A 249 -8.37 14.99 -4.27
N LYS A 250 -7.57 15.49 -3.33
CA LYS A 250 -8.07 16.39 -2.28
C LYS A 250 -8.69 17.66 -2.85
N LYS A 251 -8.08 18.23 -3.90
CA LYS A 251 -8.62 19.39 -4.60
C LYS A 251 -9.93 19.04 -5.32
N LEU A 252 -9.94 17.96 -6.11
CA LEU A 252 -11.14 17.47 -6.79
C LEU A 252 -12.28 17.17 -5.82
N ALA A 253 -12.01 16.55 -4.68
CA ALA A 253 -13.02 16.28 -3.67
C ALA A 253 -13.68 17.57 -3.17
N LYS A 254 -12.91 18.64 -2.95
CA LYS A 254 -13.46 19.95 -2.58
C LYS A 254 -14.33 20.56 -3.68
N GLU A 255 -13.87 20.49 -4.94
CA GLU A 255 -14.61 20.97 -6.11
C GLU A 255 -15.94 20.24 -6.29
N GLU A 256 -15.99 18.94 -6.00
CA GLU A 256 -17.19 18.11 -5.98
C GLU A 256 -18.08 18.31 -4.74
N GLY A 257 -17.75 19.25 -3.87
CA GLY A 257 -18.51 19.57 -2.67
C GLY A 257 -18.40 18.54 -1.54
N ILE A 258 -17.34 17.69 -1.56
CA ILE A 258 -17.03 16.81 -0.43
C ILE A 258 -16.53 17.66 0.73
N LYS A 259 -17.13 17.45 1.90
CA LYS A 259 -16.74 18.17 3.12
C LYS A 259 -15.57 17.49 3.80
N ILE A 260 -14.48 18.24 4.01
CA ILE A 260 -13.23 17.75 4.63
C ILE A 260 -13.08 18.42 6.00
N PHE A 261 -12.83 17.61 7.02
CA PHE A 261 -12.61 18.02 8.42
C PHE A 261 -11.16 17.80 8.84
#